data_b069c8e566f1a8bc4ebe1d2f52a19164
#
_entry.id   b069c8e566f1a8bc4ebe1d2f52a19164
#
_cell.length_a   1.000
_cell.length_b   1.000
_cell.length_c   1.000
_cell.angle_alpha   90.00
_cell.angle_beta   90.00
_cell.angle_gamma   90.00
#
_symmetry.space_group_name_H-M   'P 1'
#
loop_
_entity.id
_entity.type
_entity.pdbx_description
1 polymer ?
#
loop_
_entity_poly.entity_id
_entity_poly.type
_entity_poly.pdbx_seq_one_letter_code
_entity_poly.pdbx_strand_id
1 'polypeptide(L)'
;MQHWKSLDIQFDATYSGFLGSFEQLDLVKEFFELFRSKNNLILVDPVMADNGELYRIFQPEFATGMRSLCRKAEIIVPNLTEAALLLEESYHPGPYTQAYIEKILKKLSKLGPKKIVLTGVYFEEKKLGAATYDQRKDSTDYLFSERIPGSYHGTGDVFASALLSGLLNNFSLSESAQIAVNFTADSIRRTYNVKTDYRFGVNFEQCIPNFLKELKLI
;
A
#
# COMPACT_ATOMS: atom_id res chain seq x y z
N MET A 1 -11.31 19.15 10.71
CA MET A 1 -9.92 19.24 11.23
C MET A 1 -9.80 20.19 12.43
N GLN A 2 -10.27 21.43 12.36
CA GLN A 2 -10.12 22.40 13.47
C GLN A 2 -10.72 21.92 14.80
N HIS A 3 -11.88 21.25 14.76
CA HIS A 3 -12.50 20.67 15.95
C HIS A 3 -11.58 19.60 16.61
N TRP A 4 -10.97 18.70 15.85
CA TRP A 4 -10.04 17.71 16.40
C TRP A 4 -8.79 18.36 16.99
N LYS A 5 -8.31 19.44 16.35
CA LYS A 5 -7.19 20.23 16.88
C LYS A 5 -7.55 20.90 18.21
N SER A 6 -8.77 21.42 18.35
CA SER A 6 -9.24 22.04 19.60
C SER A 6 -9.41 21.04 20.75
N LEU A 7 -9.53 19.74 20.44
CA LEU A 7 -9.60 18.65 21.40
C LEU A 7 -8.24 18.01 21.70
N ASP A 8 -7.16 18.56 21.14
CA ASP A 8 -5.79 18.04 21.26
C ASP A 8 -5.67 16.53 20.89
N ILE A 9 -6.47 16.11 19.90
CA ILE A 9 -6.43 14.71 19.42
C ILE A 9 -5.11 14.44 18.74
N GLN A 10 -4.47 13.33 19.14
CA GLN A 10 -3.26 12.81 18.54
C GLN A 10 -3.53 11.46 17.88
N PHE A 11 -2.82 11.19 16.81
CA PHE A 11 -2.95 9.94 16.03
C PHE A 11 -1.61 9.20 16.06
N ASP A 12 -1.63 7.89 16.34
CA ASP A 12 -0.44 7.04 16.22
C ASP A 12 -0.05 6.83 14.75
N ALA A 13 -1.04 6.81 13.87
CA ALA A 13 -0.84 6.75 12.43
C ALA A 13 -1.95 7.47 11.66
N THR A 14 -1.62 7.89 10.45
CA THR A 14 -2.57 8.37 9.45
C THR A 14 -2.39 7.55 8.19
N TYR A 15 -3.47 6.96 7.71
CA TYR A 15 -3.52 6.22 6.45
C TYR A 15 -4.45 6.94 5.47
N SER A 16 -3.99 7.14 4.25
CA SER A 16 -4.81 7.62 3.16
C SER A 16 -4.79 6.59 2.02
N GLY A 17 -5.98 6.17 1.60
CA GLY A 17 -6.22 5.33 0.42
C GLY A 17 -6.79 6.15 -0.73
N PHE A 18 -7.89 5.65 -1.32
CA PHE A 18 -8.53 6.28 -2.46
C PHE A 18 -9.00 7.72 -2.16
N LEU A 19 -8.58 8.66 -3.02
CA LEU A 19 -9.00 10.05 -3.01
C LEU A 19 -9.55 10.41 -4.40
N GLY A 20 -10.80 10.90 -4.46
CA GLY A 20 -11.52 11.09 -5.71
C GLY A 20 -11.32 12.46 -6.39
N SER A 21 -10.60 13.41 -5.77
CA SER A 21 -10.43 14.74 -6.32
C SER A 21 -9.17 15.45 -5.83
N PHE A 22 -8.77 16.52 -6.53
CA PHE A 22 -7.68 17.39 -6.10
C PHE A 22 -7.97 18.07 -4.75
N GLU A 23 -9.23 18.45 -4.52
CA GLU A 23 -9.66 19.04 -3.25
C GLU A 23 -9.41 18.08 -2.08
N GLN A 24 -9.72 16.78 -2.26
CA GLN A 24 -9.43 15.77 -1.24
C GLN A 24 -7.92 15.60 -1.03
N LEU A 25 -7.11 15.64 -2.10
CA LEU A 25 -5.65 15.63 -1.97
C LEU A 25 -5.15 16.80 -1.11
N ASP A 26 -5.68 18.00 -1.33
CA ASP A 26 -5.26 19.19 -0.58
C ASP A 26 -5.73 19.12 0.87
N LEU A 27 -6.95 18.67 1.14
CA LEU A 27 -7.45 18.43 2.49
C LEU A 27 -6.60 17.42 3.27
N VAL A 28 -6.19 16.32 2.62
CA VAL A 28 -5.33 15.32 3.27
C VAL A 28 -3.92 15.85 3.51
N LYS A 29 -3.37 16.66 2.60
CA LYS A 29 -2.07 17.32 2.83
C LYS A 29 -2.14 18.27 4.02
N GLU A 30 -3.22 19.07 4.14
CA GLU A 30 -3.46 19.93 5.29
C GLU A 30 -3.59 19.12 6.58
N PHE A 31 -4.32 17.98 6.53
CA PHE A 31 -4.45 17.07 7.65
C PHE A 31 -3.08 16.55 8.13
N PHE A 32 -2.23 16.11 7.21
CA PHE A 32 -0.88 15.67 7.54
C PHE A 32 -0.05 16.77 8.21
N GLU A 33 -0.16 18.02 7.74
CA GLU A 33 0.54 19.16 8.34
C GLU A 33 0.05 19.47 9.75
N LEU A 34 -1.27 19.42 9.97
CA LEU A 34 -1.89 19.73 11.25
C LEU A 34 -1.64 18.68 12.34
N PHE A 35 -1.57 17.41 11.96
CA PHE A 35 -1.52 16.28 12.89
C PHE A 35 -0.21 15.48 12.81
N ARG A 36 0.77 15.94 12.04
CA ARG A 36 2.11 15.35 12.03
C ARG A 36 2.77 15.52 13.40
N SER A 37 3.29 14.41 13.93
CA SER A 37 4.10 14.40 15.13
C SER A 37 5.40 13.61 14.89
N LYS A 38 6.32 13.64 15.85
CA LYS A 38 7.56 12.85 15.75
C LYS A 38 7.31 11.34 15.82
N ASN A 39 6.18 10.93 16.37
CA ASN A 39 5.90 9.54 16.74
C ASN A 39 4.82 8.91 15.88
N ASN A 40 4.07 9.68 15.05
CA ASN A 40 3.05 9.09 14.19
C ASN A 40 3.60 8.68 12.82
N LEU A 41 3.02 7.61 12.28
CA LEU A 41 3.30 7.13 10.94
C LEU A 41 2.33 7.78 9.94
N ILE A 42 2.83 8.26 8.80
CA ILE A 42 1.99 8.65 7.67
C ILE A 42 2.23 7.65 6.55
N LEU A 43 1.18 6.89 6.24
CA LEU A 43 1.14 5.90 5.17
C LEU A 43 0.21 6.38 4.07
N VAL A 44 0.71 6.41 2.83
CA VAL A 44 -0.09 6.74 1.65
C VAL A 44 -0.12 5.53 0.72
N ASP A 45 -1.32 5.03 0.46
CA ASP A 45 -1.62 4.14 -0.65
C ASP A 45 -2.10 5.03 -1.82
N PRO A 46 -1.31 5.19 -2.89
CA PRO A 46 -1.60 6.16 -3.94
C PRO A 46 -2.62 5.63 -4.96
N VAL A 47 -3.76 5.16 -4.48
CA VAL A 47 -4.79 4.49 -5.27
C VAL A 47 -5.29 5.39 -6.41
N MET A 48 -4.83 5.14 -7.62
CA MET A 48 -5.22 5.91 -8.81
C MET A 48 -5.22 5.10 -10.11
N ALA A 49 -4.58 3.93 -10.13
CA ALA A 49 -4.34 3.21 -11.37
C ALA A 49 -4.13 1.71 -11.16
N ASP A 50 -4.38 0.91 -12.18
CA ASP A 50 -4.08 -0.53 -12.18
C ASP A 50 -3.89 -1.05 -13.61
N ASN A 51 -3.14 -2.15 -13.78
CA ASN A 51 -2.93 -2.82 -15.09
C ASN A 51 -2.43 -1.90 -16.21
N GLY A 52 -1.62 -0.90 -15.88
CA GLY A 52 -1.05 0.05 -16.82
C GLY A 52 -1.93 1.26 -17.12
N GLU A 53 -3.13 1.35 -16.55
CA GLU A 53 -4.11 2.39 -16.86
C GLU A 53 -4.49 3.19 -15.61
N LEU A 54 -4.59 4.51 -15.79
CA LEU A 54 -5.20 5.41 -14.81
C LEU A 54 -6.71 5.13 -14.73
N TYR A 55 -7.30 5.18 -13.53
CA TYR A 55 -8.75 5.02 -13.41
C TYR A 55 -9.49 6.12 -14.16
N ARG A 56 -10.59 5.76 -14.83
CA ARG A 56 -11.34 6.62 -15.76
C ARG A 56 -11.86 7.93 -15.16
N ILE A 57 -11.95 8.02 -13.85
CA ILE A 57 -12.40 9.22 -13.15
C ILE A 57 -11.29 10.27 -13.01
N PHE A 58 -10.03 9.90 -13.26
CA PHE A 58 -8.90 10.79 -13.10
C PHE A 58 -8.38 11.31 -14.43
N GLN A 59 -7.91 12.56 -14.42
CA GLN A 59 -7.10 13.14 -15.48
C GLN A 59 -5.61 12.86 -15.21
N PRO A 60 -4.74 12.87 -16.25
CA PRO A 60 -3.32 12.58 -16.09
C PRO A 60 -2.61 13.40 -15.00
N GLU A 61 -3.03 14.65 -14.80
CA GLU A 61 -2.49 15.57 -13.81
C GLU A 61 -2.70 15.09 -12.37
N PHE A 62 -3.66 14.19 -12.14
CA PHE A 62 -3.92 13.63 -10.82
C PHE A 62 -2.70 12.89 -10.25
N ALA A 63 -1.92 12.23 -11.10
CA ALA A 63 -0.68 11.56 -10.70
C ALA A 63 0.36 12.55 -10.12
N THR A 64 0.41 13.78 -10.65
CA THR A 64 1.28 14.84 -10.09
C THR A 64 0.82 15.29 -8.70
N GLY A 65 -0.51 15.43 -8.52
CA GLY A 65 -1.10 15.72 -7.22
C GLY A 65 -0.81 14.61 -6.19
N MET A 66 -1.00 13.35 -6.59
CA MET A 66 -0.73 12.18 -5.76
C MET A 66 0.77 12.07 -5.41
N ARG A 67 1.67 12.33 -6.36
CA ARG A 67 3.12 12.41 -6.08
C ARG A 67 3.43 13.45 -5.00
N SER A 68 2.78 14.62 -5.05
CA SER A 68 2.93 15.65 -4.02
C SER A 68 2.48 15.18 -2.64
N LEU A 69 1.41 14.37 -2.57
CA LEU A 69 0.96 13.75 -1.32
C LEU A 69 1.96 12.70 -0.82
N CYS A 70 2.42 11.80 -1.70
CA CYS A 70 3.42 10.78 -1.38
C CYS A 70 4.71 11.37 -0.79
N ARG A 71 5.14 12.55 -1.22
CA ARG A 71 6.32 13.24 -0.67
C ARG A 71 6.18 13.58 0.82
N LYS A 72 4.96 13.66 1.34
CA LYS A 72 4.68 13.95 2.74
C LYS A 72 4.59 12.69 3.61
N ALA A 73 4.60 11.51 3.01
CA ALA A 73 4.50 10.23 3.72
C ALA A 73 5.85 9.72 4.23
N GLU A 74 5.84 8.95 5.30
CA GLU A 74 6.96 8.10 5.74
C GLU A 74 7.01 6.82 4.93
N ILE A 75 5.82 6.30 4.56
CA ILE A 75 5.63 5.01 3.87
C ILE A 75 4.67 5.21 2.72
N ILE A 76 4.99 4.66 1.55
CA ILE A 76 4.05 4.57 0.42
C ILE A 76 3.88 3.11 -0.01
N VAL A 77 2.67 2.80 -0.52
CA VAL A 77 2.28 1.42 -0.88
C VAL A 77 1.77 1.36 -2.33
N PRO A 78 2.52 1.83 -3.33
CA PRO A 78 2.07 1.78 -4.72
C PRO A 78 2.06 0.37 -5.28
N ASN A 79 1.17 0.10 -6.26
CA ASN A 79 1.34 -0.99 -7.21
C ASN A 79 2.31 -0.57 -8.34
N LEU A 80 2.63 -1.51 -9.26
CA LEU A 80 3.59 -1.24 -10.36
C LEU A 80 3.11 -0.15 -11.33
N THR A 81 1.79 -0.04 -11.56
CA THR A 81 1.21 1.00 -12.42
C THR A 81 1.34 2.37 -11.77
N GLU A 82 0.98 2.46 -10.51
CA GLU A 82 1.10 3.68 -9.71
C GLU A 82 2.55 4.11 -9.57
N ALA A 83 3.45 3.14 -9.34
CA ALA A 83 4.89 3.41 -9.30
C ALA A 83 5.40 4.05 -10.61
N ALA A 84 4.97 3.52 -11.77
CA ALA A 84 5.32 4.07 -13.07
C ALA A 84 4.79 5.51 -13.22
N LEU A 85 3.53 5.77 -12.86
CA LEU A 85 2.93 7.11 -12.91
C LEU A 85 3.62 8.10 -11.95
N LEU A 86 3.92 7.67 -10.72
CA LEU A 86 4.63 8.49 -9.75
C LEU A 86 6.04 8.86 -10.21
N LEU A 87 6.68 7.99 -11.00
CA LEU A 87 8.02 8.19 -11.55
C LEU A 87 8.04 8.84 -12.95
N GLU A 88 6.87 9.06 -13.58
CA GLU A 88 6.74 9.52 -14.97
C GLU A 88 7.45 8.57 -15.95
N GLU A 89 7.35 7.26 -15.69
CA GLU A 89 7.94 6.20 -16.51
C GLU A 89 6.83 5.34 -17.15
N SER A 90 7.18 4.63 -18.21
CA SER A 90 6.27 3.68 -18.84
C SER A 90 6.05 2.47 -17.94
N TYR A 91 4.80 2.03 -17.82
CA TYR A 91 4.47 0.78 -17.18
C TYR A 91 4.96 -0.41 -18.02
N HIS A 92 5.50 -1.41 -17.37
CA HIS A 92 5.88 -2.68 -17.98
C HIS A 92 5.21 -3.82 -17.21
N PRO A 93 4.46 -4.71 -17.90
CA PRO A 93 3.90 -5.89 -17.26
C PRO A 93 5.01 -6.88 -16.85
N GLY A 94 4.74 -7.66 -15.79
CA GLY A 94 5.64 -8.73 -15.35
C GLY A 94 5.62 -9.96 -16.29
N PRO A 95 6.37 -11.01 -15.99
CA PRO A 95 7.18 -11.16 -14.77
C PRO A 95 8.39 -10.22 -14.73
N TYR A 96 8.74 -9.80 -13.50
CA TYR A 96 9.80 -8.80 -13.30
C TYR A 96 11.16 -9.45 -12.99
N THR A 97 12.23 -8.67 -13.09
CA THR A 97 13.54 -9.04 -12.53
C THR A 97 13.77 -8.30 -11.20
N GLN A 98 14.58 -8.88 -10.32
CA GLN A 98 14.96 -8.23 -9.06
C GLN A 98 15.60 -6.85 -9.33
N ALA A 99 16.51 -6.77 -10.29
CA ALA A 99 17.18 -5.52 -10.65
C ALA A 99 16.19 -4.42 -11.09
N TYR A 100 15.11 -4.79 -11.81
CA TYR A 100 14.06 -3.84 -12.18
C TYR A 100 13.30 -3.34 -10.94
N ILE A 101 12.89 -4.25 -10.06
CA ILE A 101 12.15 -3.90 -8.83
C ILE A 101 13.01 -3.02 -7.91
N GLU A 102 14.27 -3.37 -7.68
CA GLU A 102 15.19 -2.55 -6.86
C GLU A 102 15.39 -1.14 -7.43
N LYS A 103 15.49 -1.03 -8.75
CA LYS A 103 15.60 0.28 -9.42
C LYS A 103 14.35 1.14 -9.16
N ILE A 104 13.15 0.57 -9.27
CA ILE A 104 11.88 1.25 -9.00
C ILE A 104 11.81 1.68 -7.54
N LEU A 105 12.07 0.79 -6.59
CA LEU A 105 12.06 1.07 -5.16
C LEU A 105 13.00 2.22 -4.79
N LYS A 106 14.24 2.20 -5.28
CA LYS A 106 15.23 3.25 -5.06
C LYS A 106 14.84 4.59 -5.69
N LYS A 107 14.16 4.58 -6.85
CA LYS A 107 13.62 5.81 -7.44
C LYS A 107 12.46 6.38 -6.63
N LEU A 108 11.52 5.54 -6.19
CA LEU A 108 10.39 5.96 -5.35
C LEU A 108 10.88 6.58 -4.04
N SER A 109 11.89 6.02 -3.40
CA SER A 109 12.43 6.58 -2.16
C SER A 109 13.04 7.98 -2.32
N LYS A 110 13.52 8.32 -3.53
CA LYS A 110 14.02 9.67 -3.84
C LYS A 110 12.91 10.72 -3.94
N LEU A 111 11.65 10.31 -4.04
CA LEU A 111 10.51 11.23 -3.99
C LEU A 111 10.30 11.85 -2.59
N GLY A 112 10.77 11.18 -1.54
CA GLY A 112 10.66 11.63 -0.14
C GLY A 112 10.42 10.55 0.89
N PRO A 113 9.53 9.56 0.64
CA PRO A 113 9.26 8.47 1.57
C PRO A 113 10.52 7.66 1.89
N LYS A 114 10.66 7.26 3.15
CA LYS A 114 11.82 6.47 3.60
C LYS A 114 11.61 4.98 3.51
N LYS A 115 10.36 4.55 3.45
CA LYS A 115 9.95 3.16 3.33
C LYS A 115 8.99 3.01 2.16
N ILE A 116 9.27 2.03 1.30
CA ILE A 116 8.44 1.74 0.12
C ILE A 116 7.97 0.30 0.23
N VAL A 117 6.69 0.06 -0.02
CA VAL A 117 6.13 -1.28 -0.18
C VAL A 117 5.47 -1.35 -1.55
N LEU A 118 6.15 -1.96 -2.50
CA LEU A 118 5.68 -2.09 -3.88
C LEU A 118 4.87 -3.37 -4.00
N THR A 119 3.59 -3.26 -4.35
CA THR A 119 2.66 -4.39 -4.47
C THR A 119 2.54 -4.88 -5.91
N GLY A 120 1.97 -6.08 -6.11
CA GLY A 120 1.81 -6.66 -7.44
C GLY A 120 3.11 -7.21 -8.03
N VAL A 121 4.12 -7.45 -7.20
CA VAL A 121 5.42 -7.99 -7.63
C VAL A 121 5.33 -9.49 -7.82
N TYR A 122 5.88 -9.98 -8.94
CA TYR A 122 6.10 -11.42 -9.17
C TYR A 122 7.27 -11.65 -10.12
N PHE A 123 8.02 -12.72 -9.88
CA PHE A 123 9.14 -13.18 -10.73
C PHE A 123 8.77 -14.43 -11.49
N GLU A 124 7.76 -15.15 -11.04
CA GLU A 124 7.20 -16.36 -11.65
C GLU A 124 5.67 -16.33 -11.56
N GLU A 125 4.98 -16.93 -12.52
CA GLU A 125 3.51 -16.88 -12.64
C GLU A 125 2.73 -17.42 -11.43
N LYS A 126 3.34 -18.35 -10.67
CA LYS A 126 2.67 -19.03 -9.54
C LYS A 126 2.70 -18.23 -8.23
N LYS A 127 3.48 -17.17 -8.16
CA LYS A 127 3.64 -16.36 -6.96
C LYS A 127 3.26 -14.92 -7.22
N LEU A 128 2.72 -14.26 -6.21
CA LEU A 128 2.38 -12.84 -6.23
C LEU A 128 2.62 -12.29 -4.82
N GLY A 129 3.09 -11.05 -4.75
CA GLY A 129 3.33 -10.44 -3.46
C GLY A 129 3.80 -9.00 -3.53
N ALA A 130 4.74 -8.66 -2.66
CA ALA A 130 5.28 -7.33 -2.52
C ALA A 130 6.80 -7.33 -2.41
N ALA A 131 7.40 -6.19 -2.70
CA ALA A 131 8.80 -5.89 -2.40
C ALA A 131 8.86 -4.69 -1.48
N THR A 132 9.70 -4.73 -0.46
CA THR A 132 9.91 -3.62 0.47
C THR A 132 11.28 -3.00 0.26
N TYR A 133 11.40 -1.71 0.58
CA TYR A 133 12.67 -1.01 0.64
C TYR A 133 12.69 -0.07 1.84
N ASP A 134 13.68 -0.24 2.71
CA ASP A 134 13.98 0.70 3.79
C ASP A 134 15.25 1.50 3.44
N GLN A 135 15.07 2.79 3.13
CA GLN A 135 16.17 3.67 2.73
C GLN A 135 17.24 3.80 3.82
N ARG A 136 16.85 3.73 5.11
CA ARG A 136 17.81 3.88 6.22
C ARG A 136 18.75 2.69 6.34
N LYS A 137 18.26 1.51 5.95
CA LYS A 137 19.03 0.25 5.99
C LYS A 137 19.64 -0.10 4.63
N ASP A 138 19.24 0.60 3.56
CA ASP A 138 19.49 0.24 2.16
C ASP A 138 19.19 -1.24 1.88
N SER A 139 18.07 -1.74 2.45
CA SER A 139 17.68 -3.15 2.34
C SER A 139 16.39 -3.31 1.55
N THR A 140 16.36 -4.33 0.70
CA THR A 140 15.19 -4.77 -0.06
C THR A 140 14.83 -6.19 0.38
N ASP A 141 13.54 -6.43 0.64
CA ASP A 141 13.01 -7.76 0.91
C ASP A 141 11.87 -8.08 -0.06
N TYR A 142 11.66 -9.37 -0.33
CA TYR A 142 10.63 -9.88 -1.25
C TYR A 142 9.73 -10.87 -0.52
N LEU A 143 8.44 -10.58 -0.50
CA LEU A 143 7.43 -11.27 0.28
C LEU A 143 6.36 -11.81 -0.68
N PHE A 144 6.22 -13.12 -0.76
CA PHE A 144 5.33 -13.78 -1.71
C PHE A 144 4.37 -14.77 -1.06
N SER A 145 3.21 -14.92 -1.69
CA SER A 145 2.29 -16.04 -1.48
C SER A 145 1.99 -16.73 -2.81
N GLU A 146 1.25 -17.83 -2.74
CA GLU A 146 0.69 -18.46 -3.92
C GLU A 146 -0.29 -17.51 -4.63
N ARG A 147 -0.18 -17.39 -5.96
CA ARG A 147 -1.09 -16.59 -6.76
C ARG A 147 -2.41 -17.32 -6.95
N ILE A 148 -3.49 -16.72 -6.48
CA ILE A 148 -4.85 -17.24 -6.65
C ILE A 148 -5.43 -16.61 -7.92
N PRO A 149 -6.05 -17.41 -8.82
CA PRO A 149 -6.62 -16.90 -10.05
C PRO A 149 -7.78 -15.92 -9.79
N GLY A 150 -7.89 -14.89 -10.63
CA GLY A 150 -8.96 -13.91 -10.57
C GLY A 150 -8.47 -12.50 -10.31
N SER A 151 -9.41 -11.55 -10.35
CA SER A 151 -9.22 -10.15 -9.96
C SER A 151 -10.19 -9.84 -8.83
N TYR A 152 -9.70 -9.23 -7.76
CA TYR A 152 -10.46 -9.03 -6.53
C TYR A 152 -10.36 -7.58 -6.08
N HIS A 153 -11.53 -6.95 -5.85
CA HIS A 153 -11.61 -5.59 -5.35
C HIS A 153 -11.30 -5.52 -3.84
N GLY A 154 -10.79 -4.38 -3.37
CA GLY A 154 -10.52 -4.12 -1.96
C GLY A 154 -9.27 -4.79 -1.41
N THR A 155 -8.50 -5.51 -2.22
CA THR A 155 -7.24 -6.16 -1.77
C THR A 155 -6.17 -5.16 -1.38
N GLY A 156 -6.11 -3.99 -2.02
CA GLY A 156 -5.21 -2.90 -1.66
C GLY A 156 -5.50 -2.38 -0.25
N ASP A 157 -6.78 -2.08 0.05
CA ASP A 157 -7.18 -1.58 1.37
C ASP A 157 -6.92 -2.61 2.48
N VAL A 158 -7.20 -3.90 2.23
CA VAL A 158 -6.90 -4.99 3.16
C VAL A 158 -5.39 -5.10 3.40
N PHE A 159 -4.60 -5.06 2.34
CA PHE A 159 -3.13 -5.11 2.43
C PHE A 159 -2.56 -3.94 3.23
N ALA A 160 -2.93 -2.71 2.87
CA ALA A 160 -2.41 -1.50 3.52
C ALA A 160 -2.80 -1.43 4.99
N SER A 161 -4.03 -1.84 5.34
CA SER A 161 -4.51 -1.91 6.72
C SER A 161 -3.75 -2.96 7.53
N ALA A 162 -3.50 -4.14 6.96
CA ALA A 162 -2.73 -5.19 7.62
C ALA A 162 -1.25 -4.80 7.79
N LEU A 163 -0.65 -4.17 6.78
CA LEU A 163 0.71 -3.63 6.86
C LEU A 163 0.83 -2.61 8.00
N LEU A 164 -0.10 -1.65 8.06
CA LEU A 164 -0.11 -0.63 9.11
C LEU A 164 -0.29 -1.26 10.49
N SER A 165 -1.15 -2.26 10.62
CA SER A 165 -1.34 -3.00 11.87
C SER A 165 -0.03 -3.65 12.35
N GLY A 166 0.73 -4.29 11.45
CA GLY A 166 2.05 -4.85 11.79
C GLY A 166 3.02 -3.77 12.28
N LEU A 167 3.12 -2.65 11.55
CA LEU A 167 4.01 -1.55 11.91
C LEU A 167 3.67 -0.93 13.27
N LEU A 168 2.38 -0.77 13.59
CA LEU A 168 1.92 -0.24 14.89
C LEU A 168 2.13 -1.24 16.04
N ASN A 169 2.25 -2.53 15.74
CA ASN A 169 2.63 -3.57 16.70
C ASN A 169 4.14 -3.84 16.73
N ASN A 170 4.97 -2.90 16.25
CA ASN A 170 6.43 -2.91 16.29
C ASN A 170 7.11 -4.02 15.48
N PHE A 171 6.43 -4.60 14.49
CA PHE A 171 7.07 -5.46 13.50
C PHE A 171 7.92 -4.62 12.55
N SER A 172 8.98 -5.20 12.02
CA SER A 172 9.78 -4.57 10.96
C SER A 172 8.95 -4.37 9.68
N LEU A 173 9.45 -3.56 8.74
CA LEU A 173 8.78 -3.34 7.46
C LEU A 173 8.55 -4.65 6.69
N SER A 174 9.56 -5.52 6.67
CA SER A 174 9.52 -6.82 5.99
C SER A 174 8.51 -7.77 6.66
N GLU A 175 8.54 -7.89 7.99
CA GLU A 175 7.58 -8.72 8.74
C GLU A 175 6.14 -8.21 8.56
N SER A 176 5.93 -6.90 8.69
CA SER A 176 4.60 -6.29 8.47
C SER A 176 4.08 -6.53 7.05
N ALA A 177 4.95 -6.45 6.05
CA ALA A 177 4.60 -6.72 4.66
C ALA A 177 4.30 -8.21 4.43
N GLN A 178 5.02 -9.13 5.09
CA GLN A 178 4.71 -10.57 5.00
C GLN A 178 3.36 -10.89 5.63
N ILE A 179 3.05 -10.32 6.80
CA ILE A 179 1.73 -10.44 7.44
C ILE A 179 0.63 -9.92 6.50
N ALA A 180 0.85 -8.77 5.86
CA ALA A 180 -0.10 -8.20 4.91
C ALA A 180 -0.29 -9.08 3.67
N VAL A 181 0.79 -9.64 3.10
CA VAL A 181 0.73 -10.60 1.98
C VAL A 181 -0.08 -11.84 2.38
N ASN A 182 0.19 -12.43 3.54
CA ASN A 182 -0.49 -13.62 4.04
C ASN A 182 -1.99 -13.35 4.23
N PHE A 183 -2.34 -12.29 4.96
CA PHE A 183 -3.73 -11.94 5.25
C PHE A 183 -4.53 -11.64 3.98
N THR A 184 -3.93 -10.93 3.03
CA THR A 184 -4.58 -10.63 1.73
C THR A 184 -4.76 -11.91 0.91
N ALA A 185 -3.74 -12.77 0.83
CA ALA A 185 -3.84 -14.04 0.11
C ALA A 185 -4.88 -14.98 0.73
N ASP A 186 -4.97 -15.07 2.05
CA ASP A 186 -5.97 -15.87 2.74
C ASP A 186 -7.39 -15.34 2.48
N SER A 187 -7.57 -14.01 2.48
CA SER A 187 -8.84 -13.36 2.16
C SER A 187 -9.28 -13.64 0.71
N ILE A 188 -8.35 -13.58 -0.24
CA ILE A 188 -8.59 -13.94 -1.65
C ILE A 188 -8.93 -15.43 -1.76
N ARG A 189 -8.14 -16.31 -1.14
CA ARG A 189 -8.37 -17.77 -1.16
C ARG A 189 -9.73 -18.13 -0.59
N ARG A 190 -10.13 -17.48 0.48
CA ARG A 190 -11.48 -17.64 1.07
C ARG A 190 -12.56 -17.25 0.08
N THR A 191 -12.45 -16.08 -0.52
CA THR A 191 -13.41 -15.56 -1.52
C THR A 191 -13.51 -16.50 -2.72
N TYR A 192 -12.38 -16.96 -3.23
CA TYR A 192 -12.30 -17.91 -4.35
C TYR A 192 -13.02 -19.22 -4.02
N ASN A 193 -12.77 -19.81 -2.84
CA ASN A 193 -13.31 -21.10 -2.44
C ASN A 193 -14.83 -21.05 -2.20
N VAL A 194 -15.35 -19.98 -1.61
CA VAL A 194 -16.80 -19.83 -1.36
C VAL A 194 -17.56 -19.25 -2.54
N LYS A 195 -16.84 -18.88 -3.64
CA LYS A 195 -17.43 -18.32 -4.85
C LYS A 195 -18.30 -17.10 -4.62
N THR A 196 -17.94 -16.28 -3.63
CA THR A 196 -18.62 -15.00 -3.39
C THR A 196 -18.40 -14.08 -4.59
N ASP A 197 -19.39 -13.26 -4.90
CA ASP A 197 -19.28 -12.25 -5.95
C ASP A 197 -18.15 -11.25 -5.59
N TYR A 198 -17.06 -11.33 -6.34
CA TYR A 198 -15.84 -10.53 -6.12
C TYR A 198 -16.06 -9.00 -6.22
N ARG A 199 -17.22 -8.57 -6.75
CA ARG A 199 -17.60 -7.15 -6.80
C ARG A 199 -17.84 -6.54 -5.42
N PHE A 200 -18.15 -7.38 -4.42
CA PHE A 200 -18.35 -6.96 -3.02
C PHE A 200 -17.08 -6.99 -2.19
N GLY A 201 -15.92 -7.19 -2.81
CA GLY A 201 -14.63 -7.28 -2.14
C GLY A 201 -14.27 -8.69 -1.69
N VAL A 202 -13.22 -8.80 -0.88
CA VAL A 202 -12.73 -10.08 -0.36
C VAL A 202 -13.29 -10.41 1.02
N ASN A 203 -13.51 -11.70 1.30
CA ASN A 203 -14.03 -12.21 2.58
C ASN A 203 -12.92 -12.26 3.63
N PHE A 204 -12.51 -11.12 4.15
CA PHE A 204 -11.38 -11.00 5.08
C PHE A 204 -11.74 -11.30 6.54
N GLU A 205 -13.01 -11.14 6.94
CA GLU A 205 -13.44 -11.21 8.34
C GLU A 205 -13.13 -12.57 8.97
N GLN A 206 -13.30 -13.64 8.20
CA GLN A 206 -13.03 -15.00 8.68
C GLN A 206 -11.53 -15.33 8.74
N CYS A 207 -10.69 -14.51 8.15
CA CYS A 207 -9.24 -14.62 8.21
C CYS A 207 -8.63 -13.84 9.40
N ILE A 208 -9.41 -12.98 10.07
CA ILE A 208 -8.96 -12.17 11.21
C ILE A 208 -8.33 -13.02 12.34
N PRO A 209 -8.86 -14.20 12.75
CA PRO A 209 -8.21 -14.98 13.81
C PRO A 209 -6.76 -15.38 13.47
N ASN A 210 -6.47 -15.77 12.22
CA ASN A 210 -5.10 -16.08 11.80
C ASN A 210 -4.23 -14.82 11.75
N PHE A 211 -4.76 -13.72 11.25
CA PHE A 211 -4.09 -12.43 11.25
C PHE A 211 -3.69 -11.97 12.65
N LEU A 212 -4.57 -12.10 13.65
CA LEU A 212 -4.27 -11.78 15.04
C LEU A 212 -3.17 -12.68 15.64
N LYS A 213 -3.11 -13.97 15.24
CA LYS A 213 -2.02 -14.87 15.63
C LYS A 213 -0.68 -14.42 15.02
N GLU A 214 -0.66 -14.04 13.74
CA GLU A 214 0.56 -13.53 13.11
C GLU A 214 1.04 -12.22 13.78
N LEU A 215 0.11 -11.37 14.22
CA LEU A 215 0.41 -10.18 15.03
C LEU A 215 0.78 -10.50 16.49
N LYS A 216 0.71 -11.76 16.92
CA LYS A 216 0.96 -12.21 18.31
C LYS A 216 0.03 -11.54 19.33
N LEU A 217 -1.20 -11.26 18.96
CA LEU A 217 -2.21 -10.63 19.82
C LEU A 217 -3.15 -11.65 20.49
N ILE A 218 -3.15 -12.89 20.00
CA ILE A 218 -3.86 -14.04 20.59
C ILE A 218 -3.01 -15.30 20.47
#